data_8995a071b4595773254d3759a2b2a3a9
#
_entry.id   8995a071b4595773254d3759a2b2a3a9
#
_cell.length_a   1.000
_cell.length_b   1.000
_cell.length_c   1.000
_cell.angle_alpha   90.00
_cell.angle_beta   90.00
_cell.angle_gamma   90.00
#
_symmetry.space_group_name_H-M   'P 1'
#
loop_
_entity.id
_entity.type
_entity.pdbx_description
1 polymer ?
#
loop_
_entity_poly.entity_id
_entity_poly.type
_entity_poly.pdbx_seq_one_letter_code
_entity_poly.pdbx_strand_id
1 'polypeptide(L)'
;LTACHAPKQSGRPIEEGARVDDAYGDVIELEQGWTDVTQQLYYNTPQGAEIMPYGWILALEQEGDETAFLDPANIERFRYLPRKKSTANPDGLPVGWTKGGDAAGNQWVGLTCAACHTTQLEYSNPETKKSIGIRIDGAPTLADFSGMSRALVASLQATLTDPAKFDRFAKAILVGADSPNARSALRGELEIQTASLDSRNRINQAEIAYGFGRIDAIGFILNQTMSMLPGIPENAKPSDAPASYPFLWGTDQSDVVQWTGFAANASGAGTMVRNGGEVIGVFGKVQITKAHKYESSLLIENLGLLENWVRELNSPAWPDGVLPKIDSAKAAAGLALYADACASCHQVIARSAAIKTAYQAVITPIEELRTDPTELDNLNQRTYTAGIYEGKKSASIAGEVITSPTTGLNPLVNLVTGSLLDRKLETIKAFAAEHATRTSSSGKISAGYKARPLNGIWATAPYLHNGSVPNLYDLLLPEAQRSKAFTLGSRAFDPVRVGFALDQPTTAPGYLPFRFDVSQKGNWNTGHEYITRRDGTPFTEAERWQLVEYMKTL
;
A
#
# COMPACT_ATOMS: atom_id res chain seq x y z
N LEU A 1 35.21 15.19 20.46
CA LEU A 1 34.31 14.09 20.10
C LEU A 1 33.09 14.16 21.02
N THR A 2 32.18 15.07 20.72
CA THR A 2 30.88 15.22 21.38
C THR A 2 29.98 14.16 20.77
N ALA A 3 29.66 13.13 21.53
CA ALA A 3 28.64 12.15 21.18
C ALA A 3 27.31 12.90 21.03
N CYS A 4 26.83 13.08 19.81
CA CYS A 4 25.46 13.48 19.54
C CYS A 4 24.55 12.38 20.07
N HIS A 5 23.98 12.59 21.25
CA HIS A 5 22.84 11.82 21.71
C HIS A 5 21.70 12.11 20.71
N ALA A 6 21.33 11.10 19.90
CA ALA A 6 20.07 11.14 19.22
C ALA A 6 18.96 11.39 20.27
N PRO A 7 18.01 12.26 20.01
CA PRO A 7 16.90 12.46 20.94
C PRO A 7 16.24 11.10 21.18
N LYS A 8 16.03 10.74 22.45
CA LYS A 8 15.27 9.56 22.81
C LYS A 8 13.89 9.72 22.20
N GLN A 9 13.57 8.93 21.19
CA GLN A 9 12.20 8.85 20.70
C GLN A 9 11.39 8.08 21.73
N SER A 10 10.73 8.80 22.63
CA SER A 10 9.67 8.24 23.44
C SER A 10 8.44 8.16 22.56
N GLY A 11 7.97 6.94 22.24
CA GLY A 11 6.65 6.80 21.66
C GLY A 11 5.63 7.53 22.51
N ARG A 12 4.76 8.32 21.91
CA ARG A 12 3.67 8.99 22.62
C ARG A 12 2.42 8.12 22.59
N PRO A 13 1.59 8.11 23.65
CA PRO A 13 0.31 7.42 23.61
C PRO A 13 -0.57 7.97 22.49
N ILE A 14 -1.28 7.10 21.80
CA ILE A 14 -2.35 7.52 20.89
C ILE A 14 -3.47 8.16 21.71
N GLU A 15 -4.00 9.28 21.24
CA GLU A 15 -5.14 9.93 21.87
C GLU A 15 -6.31 8.97 22.07
N GLU A 16 -6.97 9.07 23.24
CA GLU A 16 -8.15 8.29 23.54
C GLU A 16 -9.21 8.54 22.45
N GLY A 17 -9.65 7.50 21.77
CA GLY A 17 -10.55 7.60 20.62
C GLY A 17 -9.89 7.48 19.24
N ALA A 18 -8.57 7.52 19.14
CA ALA A 18 -7.86 7.31 17.89
C ALA A 18 -7.93 5.86 17.41
N ARG A 19 -8.19 4.92 18.29
CA ARG A 19 -8.41 3.51 17.94
C ARG A 19 -9.53 2.89 18.78
N VAL A 20 -10.06 1.79 18.33
CA VAL A 20 -11.01 0.95 19.05
C VAL A 20 -10.27 -0.25 19.63
N ASP A 21 -10.88 -0.88 20.61
CA ASP A 21 -10.33 -1.98 21.39
C ASP A 21 -9.37 -2.88 20.63
N ASP A 22 -8.27 -3.09 21.25
CA ASP A 22 -7.15 -3.87 20.76
C ASP A 22 -6.80 -4.91 21.83
N ALA A 23 -6.55 -6.12 21.40
CA ALA A 23 -6.22 -7.22 22.29
C ALA A 23 -4.96 -6.97 23.13
N TYR A 24 -4.13 -6.01 22.69
CA TYR A 24 -2.88 -5.63 23.33
C TYR A 24 -2.99 -4.38 24.24
N GLY A 25 -4.16 -3.74 24.29
CA GLY A 25 -4.45 -2.63 25.21
C GLY A 25 -3.82 -1.32 24.80
N ASP A 26 -2.54 -1.11 25.09
CA ASP A 26 -1.85 0.16 24.83
C ASP A 26 -1.27 0.22 23.42
N VAL A 27 -1.40 1.37 22.75
CA VAL A 27 -0.73 1.66 21.47
C VAL A 27 0.07 2.93 21.62
N ILE A 28 1.25 2.93 21.01
CA ILE A 28 2.10 4.10 20.86
C ILE A 28 2.27 4.46 19.40
N GLU A 29 2.48 5.73 19.13
CA GLU A 29 2.95 6.28 17.88
C GLU A 29 4.43 6.64 17.98
N LEU A 30 5.13 6.59 16.85
CA LEU A 30 6.54 6.93 16.78
C LEU A 30 6.71 8.35 16.22
N GLU A 31 7.80 9.02 16.65
CA GLU A 31 8.17 10.33 16.14
C GLU A 31 8.70 10.19 14.69
N GLN A 32 7.84 10.48 13.72
CA GLN A 32 8.17 10.41 12.29
C GLN A 32 8.13 11.79 11.60
N GLY A 33 8.17 12.88 12.38
CA GLY A 33 8.21 14.25 11.86
C GLY A 33 6.84 14.88 11.63
N TRP A 34 5.76 14.11 11.63
CA TRP A 34 4.40 14.65 11.53
C TRP A 34 3.88 15.14 12.88
N THR A 35 3.03 16.16 12.81
CA THR A 35 2.15 16.54 13.94
C THR A 35 0.89 15.66 13.93
N ASP A 36 0.16 15.62 15.04
CA ASP A 36 -1.13 14.93 15.11
C ASP A 36 -2.11 15.44 14.05
N VAL A 37 -2.09 16.74 13.77
CA VAL A 37 -2.91 17.35 12.72
C VAL A 37 -2.52 16.81 11.34
N THR A 38 -1.23 16.75 11.03
CA THR A 38 -0.74 16.21 9.75
C THR A 38 -1.15 14.75 9.59
N GLN A 39 -1.00 13.95 10.65
CA GLN A 39 -1.41 12.54 10.65
C GLN A 39 -2.92 12.39 10.40
N GLN A 40 -3.76 13.15 11.10
CA GLN A 40 -5.21 13.12 10.90
C GLN A 40 -5.60 13.58 9.48
N LEU A 41 -4.94 14.58 8.93
CA LEU A 41 -5.14 14.99 7.54
C LEU A 41 -4.75 13.88 6.57
N TYR A 42 -3.60 13.24 6.76
CA TYR A 42 -3.15 12.11 5.95
C TYR A 42 -4.14 10.94 5.99
N TYR A 43 -4.72 10.63 7.16
CA TYR A 43 -5.68 9.53 7.31
C TYR A 43 -7.03 9.81 6.66
N ASN A 44 -7.46 11.08 6.59
CA ASN A 44 -8.83 11.43 6.21
C ASN A 44 -8.94 12.17 4.87
N THR A 45 -7.84 12.55 4.22
CA THR A 45 -7.89 13.26 2.94
C THR A 45 -8.19 12.30 1.78
N PRO A 46 -9.35 12.45 1.11
CA PRO A 46 -9.70 11.59 -0.02
C PRO A 46 -8.84 11.91 -1.24
N GLN A 47 -8.53 10.89 -2.03
CA GLN A 47 -7.74 11.00 -3.26
C GLN A 47 -8.56 10.85 -4.55
N GLY A 48 -9.86 10.54 -4.43
CA GLY A 48 -10.76 10.34 -5.58
C GLY A 48 -11.14 8.88 -5.83
N ALA A 49 -10.84 7.98 -4.90
CA ALA A 49 -11.39 6.62 -4.92
C ALA A 49 -12.89 6.65 -4.59
N GLU A 50 -13.72 5.97 -5.39
CA GLU A 50 -15.17 5.94 -5.26
C GLU A 50 -15.69 4.50 -5.24
N ILE A 51 -15.69 3.88 -4.05
CA ILE A 51 -16.11 2.49 -3.88
C ILE A 51 -17.63 2.37 -4.00
N MET A 52 -18.37 3.14 -3.20
CA MET A 52 -19.84 3.21 -3.20
C MET A 52 -20.32 4.51 -2.56
N PRO A 53 -21.62 4.87 -2.69
CA PRO A 53 -22.21 6.02 -1.98
C PRO A 53 -21.92 5.96 -0.48
N TYR A 54 -21.50 7.08 0.09
CA TYR A 54 -21.03 7.14 1.47
C TYR A 54 -22.06 6.64 2.50
N GLY A 55 -23.32 7.04 2.33
CA GLY A 55 -24.39 6.58 3.22
C GLY A 55 -24.58 5.06 3.23
N TRP A 56 -24.26 4.40 2.11
CA TRP A 56 -24.45 2.95 1.99
C TRP A 56 -23.49 2.17 2.89
N ILE A 57 -22.21 2.55 2.95
CA ILE A 57 -21.25 1.85 3.82
C ILE A 57 -21.59 2.00 5.31
N LEU A 58 -22.22 3.12 5.68
CA LEU A 58 -22.67 3.34 7.05
C LEU A 58 -23.89 2.50 7.42
N ALA A 59 -24.73 2.16 6.43
CA ALA A 59 -25.94 1.35 6.61
C ALA A 59 -25.76 -0.13 6.27
N LEU A 60 -24.66 -0.51 5.65
CA LEU A 60 -24.40 -1.86 5.18
C LEU A 60 -24.15 -2.80 6.35
N GLU A 61 -24.88 -3.92 6.38
CA GLU A 61 -24.65 -5.04 7.30
C GLU A 61 -23.67 -6.05 6.69
N GLN A 62 -23.04 -6.86 7.52
CA GLN A 62 -22.25 -8.00 7.09
C GLN A 62 -23.14 -9.06 6.40
N GLU A 63 -22.54 -9.91 5.56
CA GLU A 63 -23.26 -10.96 4.83
C GLU A 63 -24.09 -11.86 5.76
N GLY A 64 -23.48 -12.33 6.85
CA GLY A 64 -24.03 -13.40 7.69
C GLY A 64 -24.98 -12.98 8.81
N ASP A 65 -25.00 -11.70 9.19
CA ASP A 65 -25.77 -11.20 10.34
C ASP A 65 -26.17 -9.73 10.19
N GLU A 66 -26.72 -9.12 11.24
CA GLU A 66 -27.16 -7.72 11.26
C GLU A 66 -26.05 -6.74 11.73
N THR A 67 -24.84 -7.25 12.01
CA THR A 67 -23.74 -6.41 12.44
C THR A 67 -23.27 -5.50 11.29
N ALA A 68 -22.98 -4.25 11.58
CA ALA A 68 -22.51 -3.30 10.57
C ALA A 68 -21.24 -3.79 9.85
N PHE A 69 -21.12 -3.51 8.56
CA PHE A 69 -19.88 -3.82 7.81
C PHE A 69 -18.68 -3.10 8.41
N LEU A 70 -18.85 -1.86 8.88
CA LEU A 70 -17.81 -1.07 9.55
C LEU A 70 -17.59 -1.45 11.02
N ASP A 71 -18.20 -2.54 11.52
CA ASP A 71 -17.90 -3.02 12.87
C ASP A 71 -16.39 -3.25 13.03
N PRO A 72 -15.81 -2.79 14.14
CA PRO A 72 -14.37 -2.89 14.36
C PRO A 72 -13.80 -4.30 14.20
N ALA A 73 -14.50 -5.33 14.68
CA ALA A 73 -14.05 -6.72 14.55
C ALA A 73 -14.06 -7.19 13.09
N ASN A 74 -15.06 -6.75 12.31
CA ASN A 74 -15.10 -7.05 10.88
C ASN A 74 -13.97 -6.37 10.11
N ILE A 75 -13.69 -5.12 10.41
CA ILE A 75 -12.58 -4.35 9.80
C ILE A 75 -11.23 -4.96 10.18
N GLU A 76 -11.07 -5.32 11.45
CA GLU A 76 -9.86 -5.92 12.00
C GLU A 76 -9.53 -7.28 11.35
N ARG A 77 -10.52 -8.10 11.01
CA ARG A 77 -10.26 -9.38 10.32
C ARG A 77 -9.58 -9.23 8.97
N PHE A 78 -9.72 -8.06 8.31
CA PHE A 78 -9.00 -7.69 7.08
C PHE A 78 -7.71 -6.91 7.36
N ARG A 79 -7.34 -6.74 8.64
CA ARG A 79 -6.14 -6.00 9.09
C ARG A 79 -6.11 -4.52 8.71
N TYR A 80 -7.23 -3.92 8.36
CA TYR A 80 -7.36 -2.47 8.46
C TYR A 80 -7.38 -2.06 9.92
N LEU A 81 -7.09 -0.78 10.21
CA LEU A 81 -6.98 -0.26 11.56
C LEU A 81 -8.27 0.49 11.94
N PRO A 82 -9.15 -0.10 12.79
CA PRO A 82 -10.36 0.56 13.24
C PRO A 82 -10.05 1.82 14.04
N ARG A 83 -10.95 2.79 14.00
CA ARG A 83 -10.85 4.06 14.74
C ARG A 83 -12.15 4.39 15.44
N LYS A 84 -12.05 5.02 16.60
CA LYS A 84 -13.22 5.62 17.28
C LYS A 84 -13.66 6.90 16.56
N LYS A 85 -14.91 7.28 16.79
CA LYS A 85 -15.44 8.56 16.35
C LYS A 85 -14.70 9.71 17.01
N SER A 86 -14.37 10.73 16.23
CA SER A 86 -13.71 11.96 16.69
C SER A 86 -14.19 13.14 15.85
N THR A 87 -13.78 14.36 16.18
CA THR A 87 -14.08 15.54 15.38
C THR A 87 -13.55 15.42 13.94
N ALA A 88 -12.36 14.86 13.77
CA ALA A 88 -11.76 14.64 12.44
C ALA A 88 -12.32 13.40 11.72
N ASN A 89 -13.01 12.51 12.43
CA ASN A 89 -13.57 11.26 11.91
C ASN A 89 -14.91 10.96 12.60
N PRO A 90 -15.97 11.73 12.30
CA PRO A 90 -17.23 11.66 13.05
C PRO A 90 -17.97 10.34 12.91
N ASP A 91 -17.73 9.61 11.83
CA ASP A 91 -18.40 8.33 11.56
C ASP A 91 -17.56 7.11 11.98
N GLY A 92 -16.32 7.33 12.47
CA GLY A 92 -15.45 6.24 12.94
C GLY A 92 -14.89 5.37 11.81
N LEU A 93 -14.62 5.96 10.64
CA LEU A 93 -14.00 5.23 9.52
C LEU A 93 -12.62 4.69 9.93
N PRO A 94 -12.21 3.51 9.43
CA PRO A 94 -10.87 2.99 9.62
C PRO A 94 -9.78 3.93 9.09
N VAL A 95 -8.52 3.73 9.48
CA VAL A 95 -7.38 4.49 8.96
C VAL A 95 -7.36 4.40 7.43
N GLY A 96 -7.31 5.56 6.77
CA GLY A 96 -7.24 5.65 5.31
C GLY A 96 -8.55 5.35 4.57
N TRP A 97 -9.64 5.10 5.27
CA TRP A 97 -10.97 5.12 4.69
C TRP A 97 -11.48 6.55 4.74
N THR A 98 -11.98 7.06 3.63
CA THR A 98 -12.24 8.49 3.49
C THR A 98 -13.64 8.74 2.94
N LYS A 99 -14.17 9.92 3.28
CA LYS A 99 -15.36 10.50 2.69
C LYS A 99 -14.95 11.51 1.63
N GLY A 100 -15.17 11.19 0.36
CA GLY A 100 -14.93 12.09 -0.77
C GLY A 100 -16.23 12.62 -1.36
N GLY A 101 -16.14 13.69 -2.14
CA GLY A 101 -17.26 14.21 -2.92
C GLY A 101 -16.92 14.28 -4.42
N ASP A 102 -17.89 14.04 -5.29
CA ASP A 102 -17.78 14.29 -6.72
C ASP A 102 -18.28 15.70 -7.11
N ALA A 103 -18.09 16.06 -8.37
CA ALA A 103 -18.51 17.36 -8.90
C ALA A 103 -20.03 17.57 -8.89
N ALA A 104 -20.83 16.52 -8.80
CA ALA A 104 -22.27 16.58 -8.70
C ALA A 104 -22.76 16.74 -7.24
N GLY A 105 -21.86 16.71 -6.26
CA GLY A 105 -22.18 16.83 -4.84
C GLY A 105 -22.49 15.49 -4.16
N ASN A 106 -22.37 14.36 -4.87
CA ASN A 106 -22.53 13.05 -4.27
C ASN A 106 -21.33 12.74 -3.36
N GLN A 107 -21.58 11.99 -2.29
CA GLN A 107 -20.57 11.59 -1.34
C GLN A 107 -20.23 10.10 -1.51
N TRP A 108 -18.95 9.79 -1.52
CA TRP A 108 -18.42 8.45 -1.75
C TRP A 108 -17.52 8.02 -0.61
N VAL A 109 -17.58 6.73 -0.25
CA VAL A 109 -16.51 6.13 0.53
C VAL A 109 -15.40 5.70 -0.41
N GLY A 110 -14.16 5.98 -0.02
CA GLY A 110 -12.96 5.60 -0.77
C GLY A 110 -11.81 5.23 0.15
N LEU A 111 -10.69 4.86 -0.47
CA LEU A 111 -9.42 4.61 0.22
C LEU A 111 -8.41 5.69 -0.17
N THR A 112 -7.53 6.04 0.77
CA THR A 112 -6.37 6.89 0.53
C THR A 112 -5.08 6.13 0.89
N CYS A 113 -3.92 6.73 0.67
CA CYS A 113 -2.60 6.13 0.92
C CYS A 113 -2.49 5.44 2.27
N ALA A 114 -3.04 6.04 3.33
CA ALA A 114 -2.98 5.51 4.69
C ALA A 114 -3.62 4.13 4.85
N ALA A 115 -4.60 3.74 4.02
CA ALA A 115 -5.25 2.43 4.10
C ALA A 115 -4.29 1.26 3.84
N CYS A 116 -3.28 1.49 2.98
CA CYS A 116 -2.26 0.51 2.62
C CYS A 116 -0.88 0.82 3.23
N HIS A 117 -0.68 2.06 3.70
CA HIS A 117 0.60 2.57 4.18
C HIS A 117 0.49 3.19 5.59
N THR A 118 -0.16 2.48 6.49
CA THR A 118 -0.10 2.69 7.94
C THR A 118 -0.26 1.35 8.61
N THR A 119 0.73 0.89 9.34
CA THR A 119 0.72 -0.41 10.02
C THR A 119 0.66 -0.29 11.52
N GLN A 120 0.35 -1.39 12.17
CA GLN A 120 0.54 -1.57 13.61
C GLN A 120 1.26 -2.90 13.82
N LEU A 121 2.41 -2.85 14.47
CA LEU A 121 3.11 -4.02 14.98
C LEU A 121 2.69 -4.25 16.43
N GLU A 122 2.63 -5.48 16.88
CA GLU A 122 2.22 -5.84 18.22
C GLU A 122 3.32 -6.63 18.91
N TYR A 123 3.79 -6.09 20.01
CA TYR A 123 4.87 -6.68 20.80
C TYR A 123 4.41 -7.06 22.20
N SER A 124 4.59 -8.31 22.55
CA SER A 124 4.38 -8.84 23.92
C SER A 124 5.73 -9.00 24.60
N ASN A 125 5.98 -8.17 25.62
CA ASN A 125 7.22 -8.27 26.38
C ASN A 125 7.23 -9.55 27.23
N PRO A 126 8.19 -10.47 27.01
CA PRO A 126 8.21 -11.76 27.68
C PRO A 126 8.45 -11.69 29.19
N GLU A 127 9.09 -10.60 29.67
CA GLU A 127 9.41 -10.42 31.10
C GLU A 127 8.24 -9.80 31.84
N THR A 128 7.71 -8.69 31.35
CA THR A 128 6.64 -7.95 32.02
C THR A 128 5.24 -8.49 31.72
N LYS A 129 5.10 -9.37 30.70
CA LYS A 129 3.83 -9.87 30.17
C LYS A 129 2.89 -8.75 29.66
N LYS A 130 3.42 -7.56 29.44
CA LYS A 130 2.67 -6.45 28.83
C LYS A 130 2.75 -6.54 27.31
N SER A 131 1.62 -6.28 26.69
CA SER A 131 1.53 -6.17 25.23
C SER A 131 1.30 -4.72 24.83
N ILE A 132 1.89 -4.31 23.71
CA ILE A 132 1.81 -2.95 23.20
C ILE A 132 1.73 -2.97 21.68
N GLY A 133 0.85 -2.15 21.13
CA GLY A 133 0.81 -1.85 19.69
C GLY A 133 1.76 -0.70 19.37
N ILE A 134 2.48 -0.82 18.26
CA ILE A 134 3.37 0.21 17.74
C ILE A 134 2.82 0.63 16.39
N ARG A 135 2.23 1.83 16.31
CA ARG A 135 1.68 2.38 15.08
C ARG A 135 2.75 3.14 14.31
N ILE A 136 2.83 2.85 13.01
CA ILE A 136 3.89 3.37 12.14
C ILE A 136 3.26 3.88 10.85
N ASP A 137 3.37 5.18 10.63
CA ASP A 137 2.90 5.84 9.42
C ASP A 137 3.82 5.59 8.24
N GLY A 138 3.26 5.43 7.06
CA GLY A 138 4.00 5.14 5.84
C GLY A 138 4.55 3.71 5.73
N ALA A 139 4.38 2.86 6.74
CA ALA A 139 4.84 1.47 6.71
C ALA A 139 3.81 0.56 6.02
N PRO A 140 4.27 -0.56 5.39
CA PRO A 140 3.37 -1.53 4.77
C PRO A 140 2.39 -2.12 5.77
N THR A 141 1.11 -2.04 5.47
CA THR A 141 0.06 -2.67 6.28
C THR A 141 -0.06 -4.16 5.96
N LEU A 142 -0.70 -4.91 6.86
CA LEU A 142 -1.16 -6.28 6.59
C LEU A 142 -2.56 -6.34 5.97
N ALA A 143 -3.12 -5.24 5.48
CA ALA A 143 -4.48 -5.21 4.93
C ALA A 143 -4.70 -6.26 3.83
N ASP A 144 -5.75 -7.05 3.98
CA ASP A 144 -6.29 -7.93 2.93
C ASP A 144 -7.32 -7.17 2.09
N PHE A 145 -6.82 -6.40 1.12
CA PHE A 145 -7.66 -5.62 0.21
C PHE A 145 -8.62 -6.50 -0.59
N SER A 146 -8.15 -7.64 -1.10
CA SER A 146 -8.96 -8.53 -1.93
C SER A 146 -10.04 -9.24 -1.11
N GLY A 147 -9.72 -9.68 0.11
CA GLY A 147 -10.70 -10.27 1.04
C GLY A 147 -11.76 -9.27 1.45
N MET A 148 -11.38 -8.04 1.79
CA MET A 148 -12.30 -6.95 2.10
C MET A 148 -13.23 -6.64 0.93
N SER A 149 -12.70 -6.52 -0.30
CA SER A 149 -13.50 -6.23 -1.49
C SER A 149 -14.51 -7.34 -1.81
N ARG A 150 -14.13 -8.62 -1.64
CA ARG A 150 -15.07 -9.75 -1.79
C ARG A 150 -16.16 -9.74 -0.72
N ALA A 151 -15.81 -9.50 0.54
CA ALA A 151 -16.77 -9.41 1.62
C ALA A 151 -17.75 -8.25 1.44
N LEU A 152 -17.28 -7.14 0.88
CA LEU A 152 -18.12 -6.00 0.55
C LEU A 152 -19.18 -6.38 -0.49
N VAL A 153 -18.78 -7.06 -1.57
CA VAL A 153 -19.71 -7.57 -2.59
C VAL A 153 -20.69 -8.58 -2.00
N ALA A 154 -20.23 -9.50 -1.18
CA ALA A 154 -21.10 -10.49 -0.52
C ALA A 154 -22.16 -9.82 0.38
N SER A 155 -21.76 -8.78 1.13
CA SER A 155 -22.68 -7.99 1.97
C SER A 155 -23.73 -7.24 1.14
N LEU A 156 -23.34 -6.64 0.01
CA LEU A 156 -24.27 -5.99 -0.91
C LEU A 156 -25.24 -6.99 -1.56
N GLN A 157 -24.76 -8.18 -1.94
CA GLN A 157 -25.58 -9.26 -2.48
C GLN A 157 -26.58 -9.78 -1.42
N ALA A 158 -26.13 -9.94 -0.18
CA ALA A 158 -27.02 -10.32 0.93
C ALA A 158 -28.10 -9.27 1.17
N THR A 159 -27.76 -7.96 1.08
CA THR A 159 -28.74 -6.88 1.17
C THR A 159 -29.76 -6.93 0.04
N LEU A 160 -29.37 -7.31 -1.18
CA LEU A 160 -30.28 -7.46 -2.31
C LEU A 160 -31.21 -8.66 -2.21
N THR A 161 -30.71 -9.78 -1.64
CA THR A 161 -31.41 -11.07 -1.64
C THR A 161 -32.25 -11.32 -0.40
N ASP A 162 -31.88 -10.73 0.76
CA ASP A 162 -32.63 -10.80 2.00
C ASP A 162 -33.58 -9.60 2.15
N PRO A 163 -34.93 -9.83 2.11
CA PRO A 163 -35.89 -8.73 2.24
C PRO A 163 -35.78 -7.95 3.55
N ALA A 164 -35.38 -8.59 4.67
CA ALA A 164 -35.24 -7.92 5.95
C ALA A 164 -34.01 -7.01 5.97
N LYS A 165 -32.88 -7.48 5.42
CA LYS A 165 -31.68 -6.64 5.25
C LYS A 165 -31.96 -5.43 4.34
N PHE A 166 -32.61 -5.66 3.20
CA PHE A 166 -32.99 -4.56 2.30
C PHE A 166 -33.93 -3.57 2.97
N ASP A 167 -34.88 -4.03 3.78
CA ASP A 167 -35.82 -3.13 4.49
C ASP A 167 -35.07 -2.23 5.48
N ARG A 168 -34.16 -2.76 6.28
CA ARG A 168 -33.32 -1.98 7.20
C ARG A 168 -32.42 -1.00 6.45
N PHE A 169 -31.75 -1.46 5.40
CA PHE A 169 -30.89 -0.63 4.55
C PHE A 169 -31.68 0.52 3.89
N ALA A 170 -32.83 0.23 3.28
CA ALA A 170 -33.65 1.23 2.63
C ALA A 170 -34.17 2.28 3.63
N LYS A 171 -34.62 1.88 4.81
CA LYS A 171 -35.01 2.82 5.87
C LYS A 171 -33.89 3.74 6.30
N ALA A 172 -32.66 3.23 6.37
CA ALA A 172 -31.49 4.03 6.73
C ALA A 172 -31.09 5.02 5.62
N ILE A 173 -31.27 4.64 4.35
CA ILE A 173 -30.88 5.49 3.21
C ILE A 173 -31.97 6.49 2.83
N LEU A 174 -33.25 6.09 2.86
CA LEU A 174 -34.39 6.88 2.35
C LEU A 174 -35.06 7.70 3.47
N VAL A 175 -34.31 8.18 4.45
CA VAL A 175 -34.87 8.95 5.57
C VAL A 175 -35.72 10.13 5.05
N GLY A 176 -37.00 10.17 5.42
CA GLY A 176 -37.92 11.21 5.00
C GLY A 176 -38.46 11.11 3.55
N ALA A 177 -37.95 10.15 2.77
CA ALA A 177 -38.36 9.94 1.36
C ALA A 177 -38.72 8.48 1.05
N ASP A 178 -38.93 7.64 2.06
CA ASP A 178 -39.22 6.21 1.90
C ASP A 178 -40.58 6.00 1.25
N SER A 179 -40.58 5.42 0.06
CA SER A 179 -41.77 5.09 -0.71
C SER A 179 -41.48 3.87 -1.60
N PRO A 180 -42.52 3.16 -2.11
CA PRO A 180 -42.32 2.04 -3.02
C PRO A 180 -41.44 2.37 -4.24
N ASN A 181 -41.65 3.56 -4.83
CA ASN A 181 -40.87 4.01 -5.98
C ASN A 181 -39.39 4.30 -5.59
N ALA A 182 -39.15 4.98 -4.47
CA ALA A 182 -37.80 5.25 -3.97
C ALA A 182 -37.05 3.96 -3.64
N ARG A 183 -37.73 3.00 -3.01
CA ARG A 183 -37.15 1.66 -2.74
C ARG A 183 -36.83 0.91 -4.03
N SER A 184 -37.68 0.97 -5.04
CA SER A 184 -37.41 0.35 -6.34
C SER A 184 -36.19 0.98 -7.03
N ALA A 185 -36.09 2.32 -7.01
CA ALA A 185 -34.91 3.03 -7.54
C ALA A 185 -33.64 2.65 -6.79
N LEU A 186 -33.66 2.69 -5.45
CA LEU A 186 -32.52 2.30 -4.62
C LEU A 186 -32.06 0.85 -4.88
N ARG A 187 -33.00 -0.07 -5.08
CA ARG A 187 -32.68 -1.46 -5.42
C ARG A 187 -31.96 -1.55 -6.76
N GLY A 188 -32.43 -0.84 -7.78
CA GLY A 188 -31.78 -0.81 -9.10
C GLY A 188 -30.37 -0.22 -9.04
N GLU A 189 -30.16 0.84 -8.28
CA GLU A 189 -28.82 1.42 -8.06
C GLU A 189 -27.92 0.44 -7.32
N LEU A 190 -28.43 -0.25 -6.29
CA LEU A 190 -27.68 -1.25 -5.53
C LEU A 190 -27.29 -2.45 -6.40
N GLU A 191 -28.17 -2.91 -7.29
CA GLU A 191 -27.87 -3.97 -8.28
C GLU A 191 -26.72 -3.56 -9.21
N ILE A 192 -26.77 -2.36 -9.76
CA ILE A 192 -25.74 -1.83 -10.67
C ILE A 192 -24.38 -1.74 -9.94
N GLN A 193 -24.37 -1.16 -8.73
CA GLN A 193 -23.13 -1.00 -7.97
C GLN A 193 -22.53 -2.36 -7.56
N THR A 194 -23.37 -3.29 -7.11
CA THR A 194 -22.95 -4.65 -6.74
C THR A 194 -22.36 -5.37 -7.94
N ALA A 195 -23.02 -5.33 -9.10
CA ALA A 195 -22.52 -5.95 -10.32
C ALA A 195 -21.19 -5.35 -10.80
N SER A 196 -21.02 -4.03 -10.65
CA SER A 196 -19.77 -3.33 -11.00
C SER A 196 -18.61 -3.80 -10.13
N LEU A 197 -18.80 -3.83 -8.81
CA LEU A 197 -17.77 -4.27 -7.86
C LEU A 197 -17.44 -5.77 -8.03
N ASP A 198 -18.45 -6.61 -8.25
CA ASP A 198 -18.27 -8.04 -8.49
C ASP A 198 -17.51 -8.29 -9.80
N SER A 199 -17.86 -7.58 -10.87
CA SER A 199 -17.14 -7.66 -12.15
C SER A 199 -15.67 -7.28 -11.98
N ARG A 200 -15.38 -6.21 -11.24
CA ARG A 200 -14.02 -5.79 -10.92
C ARG A 200 -13.26 -6.86 -10.15
N ASN A 201 -13.88 -7.48 -9.14
CA ASN A 201 -13.27 -8.56 -8.36
C ASN A 201 -12.95 -9.77 -9.24
N ARG A 202 -13.84 -10.15 -10.14
CA ARG A 202 -13.63 -11.27 -11.08
C ARG A 202 -12.51 -11.02 -12.07
N ILE A 203 -12.48 -9.82 -12.67
CA ILE A 203 -11.44 -9.45 -13.64
C ILE A 203 -10.05 -9.46 -13.01
N ASN A 204 -9.96 -9.08 -11.73
CA ASN A 204 -8.70 -9.03 -10.99
C ASN A 204 -8.41 -10.29 -10.16
N GLN A 205 -9.18 -11.34 -10.34
CA GLN A 205 -8.95 -12.58 -9.61
C GLN A 205 -7.64 -13.23 -10.04
N ALA A 206 -6.82 -13.59 -9.06
CA ALA A 206 -5.63 -14.41 -9.24
C ALA A 206 -5.95 -15.89 -9.00
N GLU A 207 -5.12 -16.77 -9.56
CA GLU A 207 -5.21 -18.22 -9.29
C GLU A 207 -4.83 -18.56 -7.85
N ILE A 208 -3.96 -17.76 -7.24
CA ILE A 208 -3.52 -17.91 -5.85
C ILE A 208 -4.07 -16.76 -4.99
N ALA A 209 -4.39 -17.06 -3.73
CA ALA A 209 -4.75 -16.04 -2.76
C ALA A 209 -3.52 -15.18 -2.40
N TYR A 210 -3.72 -13.85 -2.31
CA TYR A 210 -2.63 -12.95 -1.91
C TYR A 210 -2.30 -13.05 -0.42
N GLY A 211 -3.31 -13.32 0.41
CA GLY A 211 -3.19 -13.21 1.85
C GLY A 211 -3.09 -11.76 2.31
N PHE A 212 -2.40 -11.54 3.42
CA PHE A 212 -2.28 -10.24 4.05
C PHE A 212 -1.10 -9.43 3.51
N GLY A 213 -1.27 -8.10 3.41
CA GLY A 213 -0.20 -7.16 3.11
C GLY A 213 0.26 -7.11 1.66
N ARG A 214 -0.52 -7.66 0.72
CA ARG A 214 -0.14 -7.73 -0.69
C ARG A 214 -1.30 -7.47 -1.65
N ILE A 215 -0.95 -6.97 -2.83
CA ILE A 215 -1.85 -6.82 -3.98
C ILE A 215 -1.02 -6.79 -5.27
N ASP A 216 -1.57 -7.28 -6.38
CA ASP A 216 -1.04 -6.98 -7.71
C ASP A 216 -1.57 -5.61 -8.18
N ALA A 217 -0.99 -4.53 -7.63
CA ALA A 217 -1.45 -3.17 -7.91
C ALA A 217 -1.37 -2.84 -9.39
N ILE A 218 -0.28 -3.25 -10.06
CA ILE A 218 -0.08 -3.00 -11.50
C ILE A 218 -1.11 -3.77 -12.33
N GLY A 219 -1.37 -5.04 -12.00
CA GLY A 219 -2.42 -5.83 -12.67
C GLY A 219 -3.80 -5.17 -12.54
N PHE A 220 -4.17 -4.70 -11.34
CA PHE A 220 -5.43 -3.98 -11.11
C PHE A 220 -5.53 -2.69 -11.93
N ILE A 221 -4.46 -1.88 -11.95
CA ILE A 221 -4.40 -0.64 -12.72
C ILE A 221 -4.54 -0.93 -14.23
N LEU A 222 -3.80 -1.92 -14.73
CA LEU A 222 -3.81 -2.26 -16.16
C LEU A 222 -5.14 -2.90 -16.59
N ASN A 223 -5.75 -3.75 -15.77
CA ASN A 223 -7.09 -4.28 -16.06
C ASN A 223 -8.15 -3.17 -16.10
N GLN A 224 -8.08 -2.20 -15.19
CA GLN A 224 -8.95 -1.03 -15.23
C GLN A 224 -8.73 -0.22 -16.50
N THR A 225 -7.48 0.06 -16.87
CA THR A 225 -7.11 0.90 -18.01
C THR A 225 -7.38 0.22 -19.35
N MET A 226 -7.00 -1.06 -19.48
CA MET A 226 -6.97 -1.74 -20.78
C MET A 226 -8.18 -2.62 -21.08
N SER A 227 -8.90 -3.08 -20.04
CA SER A 227 -10.06 -3.95 -20.21
C SER A 227 -11.36 -3.26 -19.84
N MET A 228 -11.49 -2.80 -18.59
CA MET A 228 -12.75 -2.29 -18.07
C MET A 228 -13.14 -0.95 -18.70
N LEU A 229 -12.25 0.03 -18.72
CA LEU A 229 -12.53 1.36 -19.26
C LEU A 229 -12.82 1.33 -20.77
N PRO A 230 -12.02 0.69 -21.64
CA PRO A 230 -12.32 0.61 -23.07
C PRO A 230 -13.41 -0.39 -23.41
N GLY A 231 -13.87 -1.23 -22.48
CA GLY A 231 -14.86 -2.28 -22.72
C GLY A 231 -14.32 -3.41 -23.61
N ILE A 232 -13.06 -3.80 -23.44
CA ILE A 232 -12.40 -4.88 -24.19
C ILE A 232 -12.07 -6.04 -23.22
N PRO A 233 -12.98 -7.00 -23.03
CA PRO A 233 -12.78 -8.11 -22.09
C PRO A 233 -11.54 -8.96 -22.39
N GLU A 234 -11.14 -9.08 -23.66
CA GLU A 234 -9.99 -9.86 -24.12
C GLU A 234 -8.66 -9.28 -23.64
N ASN A 235 -8.65 -8.01 -23.24
CA ASN A 235 -7.51 -7.36 -22.65
C ASN A 235 -7.34 -7.70 -21.14
N ALA A 236 -8.34 -8.29 -20.49
CA ALA A 236 -8.19 -8.72 -19.10
C ALA A 236 -7.07 -9.74 -18.95
N LYS A 237 -6.20 -9.54 -17.95
CA LYS A 237 -5.10 -10.43 -17.62
C LYS A 237 -5.19 -10.84 -16.16
N PRO A 238 -4.79 -12.07 -15.80
CA PRO A 238 -4.73 -12.48 -14.39
C PRO A 238 -3.86 -11.50 -13.57
N SER A 239 -4.35 -11.09 -12.41
CA SER A 239 -3.56 -10.29 -11.47
C SER A 239 -2.74 -11.23 -10.58
N ASP A 240 -1.67 -11.81 -11.14
CA ASP A 240 -0.91 -12.93 -10.59
C ASP A 240 0.50 -12.56 -10.09
N ALA A 241 0.78 -11.25 -9.93
CA ALA A 241 2.04 -10.73 -9.41
C ALA A 241 1.84 -9.97 -8.09
N PRO A 242 1.43 -10.62 -6.99
CA PRO A 242 1.18 -9.93 -5.73
C PRO A 242 2.48 -9.38 -5.15
N ALA A 243 2.53 -8.06 -4.95
CA ALA A 243 3.62 -7.36 -4.30
C ALA A 243 3.20 -6.81 -2.94
N SER A 244 4.15 -6.69 -2.01
CA SER A 244 3.95 -6.00 -0.73
C SER A 244 3.73 -4.52 -0.96
N TYR A 245 2.97 -3.88 -0.07
CA TYR A 245 2.91 -2.42 -0.06
C TYR A 245 4.29 -1.86 0.30
N PRO A 246 4.89 -0.98 -0.52
CA PRO A 246 6.19 -0.41 -0.18
C PRO A 246 6.06 0.62 0.95
N PHE A 247 7.12 0.81 1.74
CA PHE A 247 7.15 1.92 2.69
C PHE A 247 7.30 3.27 1.98
N LEU A 248 6.71 4.34 2.54
CA LEU A 248 6.59 5.64 1.88
C LEU A 248 7.69 6.63 2.21
N TRP A 249 8.30 6.58 3.41
CA TRP A 249 9.41 7.48 3.73
C TRP A 249 10.58 7.32 2.74
N GLY A 250 11.19 8.43 2.37
CA GLY A 250 12.23 8.45 1.36
C GLY A 250 11.76 8.19 -0.07
N THR A 251 10.45 8.06 -0.32
CA THR A 251 9.92 7.88 -1.68
C THR A 251 10.05 9.14 -2.52
N ASP A 252 9.77 10.31 -1.93
CA ASP A 252 9.94 11.59 -2.63
C ASP A 252 11.39 11.85 -3.04
N GLN A 253 12.36 11.37 -2.27
CA GLN A 253 13.79 11.57 -2.50
C GLN A 253 14.38 10.63 -3.56
N SER A 254 13.66 9.57 -3.94
CA SER A 254 14.09 8.62 -4.97
C SER A 254 13.88 9.19 -6.39
N ASP A 255 14.76 8.87 -7.32
CA ASP A 255 14.61 9.21 -8.74
C ASP A 255 13.54 8.38 -9.46
N VAL A 256 13.28 7.15 -8.99
CA VAL A 256 12.27 6.23 -9.52
C VAL A 256 11.46 5.59 -8.41
N VAL A 257 10.22 5.18 -8.72
CA VAL A 257 9.30 4.53 -7.78
C VAL A 257 8.75 3.22 -8.35
N GLN A 258 7.91 2.52 -7.56
CA GLN A 258 7.50 1.13 -7.75
C GLN A 258 8.65 0.14 -7.50
N TRP A 259 8.34 -1.14 -7.30
CA TRP A 259 9.35 -2.16 -6.99
C TRP A 259 10.38 -2.32 -8.10
N THR A 260 9.92 -2.30 -9.34
CA THR A 260 10.79 -2.42 -10.53
C THR A 260 11.45 -1.09 -10.94
N GLY A 261 11.10 0.04 -10.32
CA GLY A 261 11.64 1.35 -10.67
C GLY A 261 11.18 1.90 -12.04
N PHE A 262 10.14 1.35 -12.64
CA PHE A 262 9.69 1.76 -13.97
C PHE A 262 9.12 3.18 -14.02
N ALA A 263 8.57 3.67 -12.92
CA ALA A 263 7.95 4.98 -12.87
C ALA A 263 8.97 6.05 -12.46
N ALA A 264 9.24 6.99 -13.37
CA ALA A 264 10.05 8.15 -13.07
C ALA A 264 9.40 9.01 -11.97
N ASN A 265 10.20 9.42 -11.00
CA ASN A 265 9.74 10.26 -9.89
C ASN A 265 10.18 11.73 -10.08
N ALA A 266 10.18 12.22 -11.31
CA ALA A 266 10.47 13.62 -11.61
C ALA A 266 9.42 14.53 -10.96
N SER A 267 9.86 15.74 -10.53
CA SER A 267 8.97 16.75 -9.96
C SER A 267 7.80 17.09 -10.88
N GLY A 268 6.67 17.39 -10.30
CA GLY A 268 5.45 17.76 -11.03
C GLY A 268 4.77 16.58 -11.68
N ALA A 269 4.86 16.46 -13.00
CA ALA A 269 4.11 15.47 -13.78
C ALA A 269 4.37 14.02 -13.35
N GLY A 270 5.60 13.66 -13.00
CA GLY A 270 5.95 12.28 -12.61
C GLY A 270 5.20 11.82 -11.36
N THR A 271 5.17 12.63 -10.33
CA THR A 271 4.45 12.38 -9.07
C THR A 271 2.95 12.23 -9.31
N MET A 272 2.36 13.15 -10.05
CA MET A 272 0.91 13.13 -10.32
C MET A 272 0.51 11.95 -11.21
N VAL A 273 1.34 11.57 -12.19
CA VAL A 273 1.07 10.39 -13.03
C VAL A 273 1.08 9.12 -12.18
N ARG A 274 2.06 8.96 -11.28
CA ARG A 274 2.10 7.85 -10.34
C ARG A 274 0.84 7.80 -9.48
N ASN A 275 0.56 8.89 -8.75
CA ASN A 275 -0.56 8.93 -7.82
C ASN A 275 -1.91 8.79 -8.52
N GLY A 276 -2.09 9.40 -9.70
CA GLY A 276 -3.29 9.21 -10.50
C GLY A 276 -3.48 7.76 -10.97
N GLY A 277 -2.39 7.08 -11.34
CA GLY A 277 -2.41 5.64 -11.65
C GLY A 277 -2.83 4.78 -10.46
N GLU A 278 -2.30 5.07 -9.26
CA GLU A 278 -2.69 4.40 -8.00
C GLU A 278 -4.18 4.56 -7.70
N VAL A 279 -4.71 5.79 -7.82
CA VAL A 279 -6.16 6.04 -7.59
C VAL A 279 -7.01 5.24 -8.56
N ILE A 280 -6.63 5.16 -9.84
CA ILE A 280 -7.34 4.36 -10.85
C ILE A 280 -7.35 2.88 -10.43
N GLY A 281 -6.24 2.37 -9.91
CA GLY A 281 -6.11 1.02 -9.39
C GLY A 281 -6.95 0.75 -8.14
N VAL A 282 -7.27 1.77 -7.33
CA VAL A 282 -8.04 1.64 -6.08
C VAL A 282 -9.37 2.37 -6.14
N PHE A 283 -10.20 2.04 -7.12
CA PHE A 283 -11.57 2.53 -7.34
C PHE A 283 -11.69 3.97 -7.87
N GLY A 284 -10.64 4.56 -8.42
CA GLY A 284 -10.78 5.79 -9.19
C GLY A 284 -11.59 5.54 -10.46
N LYS A 285 -12.44 6.50 -10.81
CA LYS A 285 -13.23 6.46 -12.05
C LYS A 285 -12.64 7.40 -13.07
N VAL A 286 -12.54 6.96 -14.30
CA VAL A 286 -12.14 7.79 -15.44
C VAL A 286 -13.03 7.44 -16.63
N GLN A 287 -13.42 8.44 -17.39
CA GLN A 287 -14.17 8.27 -18.63
C GLN A 287 -13.53 9.13 -19.73
N ILE A 288 -13.28 8.53 -20.90
CA ILE A 288 -12.88 9.27 -22.09
C ILE A 288 -14.13 9.52 -22.93
N THR A 289 -14.59 10.76 -22.95
CA THR A 289 -15.80 11.15 -23.66
C THR A 289 -15.57 11.23 -25.17
N LYS A 290 -16.68 11.25 -25.97
CA LYS A 290 -16.62 11.46 -27.42
C LYS A 290 -15.95 12.80 -27.82
N ALA A 291 -16.01 13.81 -26.95
CA ALA A 291 -15.32 15.08 -27.10
C ALA A 291 -13.82 14.99 -26.73
N HIS A 292 -13.30 13.80 -26.51
CA HIS A 292 -11.90 13.53 -26.09
C HIS A 292 -11.52 14.19 -24.75
N LYS A 293 -12.47 14.43 -23.88
CA LYS A 293 -12.23 14.86 -22.50
C LYS A 293 -11.99 13.64 -21.61
N TYR A 294 -11.14 13.81 -20.61
CA TYR A 294 -10.80 12.80 -19.61
C TYR A 294 -11.45 13.16 -18.28
N GLU A 295 -12.74 12.91 -18.19
CA GLU A 295 -13.47 13.12 -16.93
C GLU A 295 -13.02 12.10 -15.90
N SER A 296 -12.58 12.55 -14.72
CA SER A 296 -12.05 11.67 -13.69
C SER A 296 -12.48 12.08 -12.29
N SER A 297 -12.53 11.09 -11.39
CA SER A 297 -12.76 11.30 -9.96
C SER A 297 -11.50 11.75 -9.20
N LEU A 298 -10.35 11.89 -9.85
CA LEU A 298 -9.09 12.29 -9.22
C LEU A 298 -9.24 13.61 -8.47
N LEU A 299 -8.90 13.65 -7.20
CA LEU A 299 -8.85 14.87 -6.40
C LEU A 299 -7.42 15.43 -6.43
N ILE A 300 -7.09 16.14 -7.50
CA ILE A 300 -5.71 16.52 -7.88
C ILE A 300 -5.04 17.38 -6.80
N GLU A 301 -5.75 18.37 -6.23
CA GLU A 301 -5.19 19.21 -5.15
C GLU A 301 -4.90 18.36 -3.90
N ASN A 302 -5.78 17.41 -3.57
CA ASN A 302 -5.57 16.50 -2.44
C ASN A 302 -4.37 15.55 -2.67
N LEU A 303 -4.19 15.06 -3.90
CA LEU A 303 -3.02 14.26 -4.25
C LEU A 303 -1.72 15.03 -4.03
N GLY A 304 -1.69 16.33 -4.37
CA GLY A 304 -0.57 17.21 -4.08
C GLY A 304 -0.31 17.39 -2.59
N LEU A 305 -1.36 17.53 -1.77
CA LEU A 305 -1.24 17.60 -0.31
C LEU A 305 -0.69 16.31 0.29
N LEU A 306 -1.25 15.17 -0.11
CA LEU A 306 -0.81 13.84 0.34
C LEU A 306 0.68 13.62 0.03
N GLU A 307 1.12 13.98 -1.17
CA GLU A 307 2.53 13.88 -1.56
C GLU A 307 3.43 14.77 -0.71
N ASN A 308 3.02 16.01 -0.42
CA ASN A 308 3.78 16.91 0.44
C ASN A 308 3.93 16.38 1.86
N TRP A 309 2.91 15.76 2.43
CA TRP A 309 3.03 15.13 3.76
C TRP A 309 3.95 13.91 3.71
N VAL A 310 3.83 13.05 2.71
CA VAL A 310 4.72 11.89 2.54
C VAL A 310 6.18 12.31 2.40
N ARG A 311 6.47 13.43 1.72
CA ARG A 311 7.82 13.97 1.60
C ARG A 311 8.46 14.29 2.94
N GLU A 312 7.66 14.77 3.90
CA GLU A 312 8.13 15.15 5.24
C GLU A 312 8.17 13.98 6.22
N LEU A 313 7.68 12.80 5.79
CA LEU A 313 7.64 11.62 6.65
C LEU A 313 9.03 11.02 6.85
N ASN A 314 9.49 11.00 8.08
CA ASN A 314 10.73 10.32 8.48
C ASN A 314 10.51 8.82 8.66
N SER A 315 11.58 8.05 8.44
CA SER A 315 11.62 6.64 8.83
C SER A 315 11.46 6.49 10.35
N PRO A 316 10.79 5.43 10.84
CA PRO A 316 10.69 5.18 12.27
C PRO A 316 12.04 4.75 12.84
N ALA A 317 12.44 5.33 13.99
CA ALA A 317 13.55 4.79 14.75
C ALA A 317 13.10 3.55 15.55
N TRP A 318 14.05 2.65 15.82
CA TRP A 318 13.81 1.56 16.75
C TRP A 318 13.38 2.12 18.12
N PRO A 319 12.24 1.73 18.67
CA PRO A 319 11.71 2.34 19.90
C PRO A 319 12.37 1.72 21.13
N ASP A 320 13.52 2.30 21.53
CA ASP A 320 14.23 1.91 22.76
C ASP A 320 13.32 2.04 24.00
N GLY A 321 13.29 1.02 24.82
CA GLY A 321 12.44 0.95 26.02
C GLY A 321 11.05 0.35 25.78
N VAL A 322 10.63 0.18 24.53
CA VAL A 322 9.46 -0.59 24.12
C VAL A 322 9.89 -1.96 23.61
N LEU A 323 10.70 -1.96 22.57
CA LEU A 323 11.36 -3.16 22.08
C LEU A 323 12.68 -3.42 22.83
N PRO A 324 13.23 -4.65 22.77
CA PRO A 324 14.52 -4.95 23.36
C PRO A 324 15.61 -4.01 22.86
N LYS A 325 16.51 -3.63 23.75
CA LYS A 325 17.62 -2.72 23.43
C LYS A 325 18.53 -3.32 22.37
N ILE A 326 18.96 -2.51 21.42
CA ILE A 326 19.92 -2.89 20.39
C ILE A 326 21.25 -3.25 21.04
N ASP A 327 21.85 -4.38 20.63
CA ASP A 327 23.22 -4.75 21.01
C ASP A 327 24.21 -3.87 20.22
N SER A 328 24.70 -2.84 20.88
CA SER A 328 25.58 -1.84 20.26
C SER A 328 26.90 -2.42 19.75
N ALA A 329 27.43 -3.48 20.39
CA ALA A 329 28.65 -4.12 19.96
C ALA A 329 28.42 -4.91 18.65
N LYS A 330 27.32 -5.66 18.57
CA LYS A 330 26.96 -6.35 17.33
C LYS A 330 26.60 -5.35 16.22
N ALA A 331 25.87 -4.28 16.54
CA ALA A 331 25.53 -3.26 15.57
C ALA A 331 26.78 -2.58 14.98
N ALA A 332 27.77 -2.26 15.82
CA ALA A 332 29.03 -1.70 15.34
C ALA A 332 29.82 -2.66 14.44
N ALA A 333 29.83 -3.96 14.76
CA ALA A 333 30.42 -4.98 13.89
C ALA A 333 29.66 -5.16 12.59
N GLY A 334 28.31 -5.13 12.66
CA GLY A 334 27.42 -5.24 11.51
C GLY A 334 27.54 -4.08 10.52
N LEU A 335 27.88 -2.88 10.98
CA LEU A 335 28.15 -1.73 10.12
C LEU A 335 29.26 -2.02 9.09
N ALA A 336 30.36 -2.66 9.52
CA ALA A 336 31.46 -2.99 8.63
C ALA A 336 31.05 -4.03 7.57
N LEU A 337 30.24 -5.02 7.95
CA LEU A 337 29.70 -6.02 7.05
C LEU A 337 28.71 -5.42 6.05
N TYR A 338 27.85 -4.53 6.52
CA TYR A 338 26.91 -3.81 5.67
C TYR A 338 27.62 -2.92 4.64
N ALA A 339 28.64 -2.19 5.06
CA ALA A 339 29.46 -1.35 4.18
C ALA A 339 30.16 -2.18 3.09
N ASP A 340 30.57 -3.40 3.42
CA ASP A 340 31.21 -4.31 2.47
C ASP A 340 30.22 -4.92 1.46
N ALA A 341 29.09 -5.45 1.92
CA ALA A 341 28.22 -6.29 1.09
C ALA A 341 26.93 -5.62 0.60
N CYS A 342 26.41 -4.60 1.30
CA CYS A 342 25.06 -4.08 1.07
C CYS A 342 25.04 -2.62 0.57
N ALA A 343 25.98 -1.78 1.01
CA ALA A 343 25.95 -0.34 0.80
C ALA A 343 26.09 0.10 -0.67
N SER A 344 26.60 -0.77 -1.55
CA SER A 344 26.70 -0.49 -2.99
C SER A 344 25.33 -0.37 -3.67
N CYS A 345 24.33 -1.11 -3.18
CA CYS A 345 22.95 -1.05 -3.66
C CYS A 345 22.05 -0.26 -2.68
N HIS A 346 22.24 -0.43 -1.39
CA HIS A 346 21.48 0.19 -0.32
C HIS A 346 22.28 1.31 0.34
N GLN A 347 22.25 2.50 -0.25
CA GLN A 347 23.00 3.65 0.28
C GLN A 347 22.66 3.94 1.74
N VAL A 348 23.69 4.28 2.53
CA VAL A 348 23.50 4.73 3.91
C VAL A 348 23.28 6.24 3.93
N ILE A 349 22.08 6.65 4.28
CA ILE A 349 21.70 8.05 4.46
C ILE A 349 21.33 8.26 5.93
N ALA A 350 21.99 9.21 6.59
CA ALA A 350 21.67 9.51 7.99
C ALA A 350 20.18 9.91 8.11
N ARG A 351 19.46 9.38 9.10
CA ARG A 351 18.03 9.65 9.30
C ARG A 351 17.73 11.15 9.36
N SER A 352 18.54 11.94 10.05
CA SER A 352 18.40 13.41 10.15
C SER A 352 18.52 14.15 8.82
N ALA A 353 19.07 13.52 7.78
CA ALA A 353 19.24 14.06 6.45
C ALA A 353 18.31 13.39 5.42
N ALA A 354 17.64 12.30 5.75
CA ALA A 354 16.93 11.44 4.79
C ALA A 354 15.88 12.18 3.98
N ILE A 355 15.05 13.01 4.61
CA ILE A 355 14.00 13.80 3.94
C ILE A 355 14.52 14.95 3.06
N LYS A 356 15.82 15.24 3.13
CA LYS A 356 16.48 16.35 2.37
C LYS A 356 17.48 15.85 1.35
N THR A 357 17.75 14.54 1.31
CA THR A 357 18.80 13.98 0.47
C THR A 357 18.20 13.18 -0.67
N ALA A 358 18.22 13.76 -1.87
CA ALA A 358 17.87 13.02 -3.07
C ALA A 358 18.89 11.91 -3.35
N TYR A 359 18.40 10.75 -3.81
CA TYR A 359 19.25 9.63 -4.18
C TYR A 359 18.79 8.99 -5.49
N GLN A 360 19.70 8.31 -6.13
CA GLN A 360 19.41 7.44 -7.27
C GLN A 360 19.30 6.01 -6.78
N ALA A 361 18.17 5.38 -7.08
CA ALA A 361 17.96 3.98 -6.77
C ALA A 361 18.83 3.09 -7.70
N VAL A 362 19.41 2.06 -7.14
CA VAL A 362 20.11 1.03 -7.91
C VAL A 362 19.08 0.02 -8.44
N ILE A 363 19.02 -0.17 -9.74
CA ILE A 363 18.21 -1.22 -10.37
C ILE A 363 19.12 -2.41 -10.63
N THR A 364 18.86 -3.51 -9.91
CA THR A 364 19.61 -4.75 -10.10
C THR A 364 18.89 -5.62 -11.13
N PRO A 365 19.55 -6.02 -12.22
CA PRO A 365 18.95 -6.89 -13.24
C PRO A 365 18.41 -8.20 -12.66
N ILE A 366 17.31 -8.70 -13.21
CA ILE A 366 16.65 -9.91 -12.69
C ILE A 366 17.54 -11.15 -12.78
N GLU A 367 18.40 -11.22 -13.79
CA GLU A 367 19.35 -12.31 -14.01
C GLU A 367 20.42 -12.37 -12.90
N GLU A 368 20.77 -11.21 -12.33
CA GLU A 368 21.67 -11.10 -11.19
C GLU A 368 20.94 -11.33 -9.88
N LEU A 369 19.80 -10.64 -9.70
CA LEU A 369 19.03 -10.68 -8.45
C LEU A 369 18.36 -12.04 -8.22
N ARG A 370 17.86 -12.68 -9.27
CA ARG A 370 17.23 -14.02 -9.31
C ARG A 370 16.01 -14.19 -8.39
N THR A 371 15.37 -13.10 -7.98
CA THR A 371 14.12 -13.14 -7.22
C THR A 371 12.92 -13.44 -8.15
N ASP A 372 11.71 -13.48 -7.61
CA ASP A 372 10.49 -13.74 -8.41
C ASP A 372 10.35 -12.70 -9.53
N PRO A 373 10.29 -13.12 -10.81
CA PRO A 373 10.24 -12.19 -11.94
C PRO A 373 8.82 -11.78 -12.32
N THR A 374 7.78 -12.32 -11.69
CA THR A 374 6.40 -12.27 -12.21
C THR A 374 5.90 -10.83 -12.42
N GLU A 375 6.16 -9.91 -11.48
CA GLU A 375 5.76 -8.50 -11.63
C GLU A 375 6.46 -7.84 -12.83
N LEU A 376 7.77 -8.07 -12.95
CA LEU A 376 8.59 -7.52 -14.03
C LEU A 376 8.17 -8.07 -15.41
N ASP A 377 7.95 -9.38 -15.50
CA ASP A 377 7.51 -10.03 -16.73
C ASP A 377 6.13 -9.55 -17.15
N ASN A 378 5.18 -9.46 -16.22
CA ASN A 378 3.86 -8.94 -16.50
C ASN A 378 3.88 -7.51 -17.03
N LEU A 379 4.74 -6.66 -16.45
CA LEU A 379 4.89 -5.26 -16.86
C LEU A 379 5.48 -5.14 -18.27
N ASN A 380 6.50 -5.94 -18.58
CA ASN A 380 7.28 -5.79 -19.81
C ASN A 380 6.75 -6.61 -21.00
N GLN A 381 6.11 -7.76 -20.75
CA GLN A 381 5.78 -8.74 -21.81
C GLN A 381 4.29 -8.74 -22.16
N ARG A 382 3.39 -8.28 -21.28
CA ARG A 382 1.96 -8.26 -21.58
C ARG A 382 1.63 -7.19 -22.61
N THR A 383 0.90 -7.61 -23.64
CA THR A 383 0.40 -6.71 -24.68
C THR A 383 -1.12 -6.71 -24.74
N TYR A 384 -1.66 -5.63 -25.30
CA TYR A 384 -3.08 -5.32 -25.30
C TYR A 384 -3.48 -4.71 -26.64
N THR A 385 -4.74 -4.88 -27.03
CA THR A 385 -5.36 -4.08 -28.08
C THR A 385 -5.58 -2.66 -27.56
N ALA A 386 -5.09 -1.65 -28.28
CA ALA A 386 -5.11 -0.25 -27.81
C ALA A 386 -6.53 0.32 -27.64
N GLY A 387 -7.49 -0.10 -28.47
CA GLY A 387 -8.90 0.31 -28.34
C GLY A 387 -9.09 1.83 -28.42
N ILE A 388 -9.70 2.42 -27.40
CA ILE A 388 -9.95 3.88 -27.32
C ILE A 388 -8.67 4.74 -27.29
N TYR A 389 -7.51 4.13 -27.10
CA TYR A 389 -6.21 4.79 -27.11
C TYR A 389 -5.54 4.78 -28.46
N GLU A 390 -6.04 4.00 -29.44
CA GLU A 390 -5.45 3.90 -30.78
C GLU A 390 -5.27 5.29 -31.41
N GLY A 391 -4.07 5.59 -31.89
CA GLY A 391 -3.72 6.87 -32.49
C GLY A 391 -3.49 8.04 -31.50
N LYS A 392 -3.69 7.84 -30.19
CA LYS A 392 -3.38 8.85 -29.17
C LYS A 392 -1.89 8.85 -28.83
N LYS A 393 -1.38 9.96 -28.30
CA LYS A 393 -0.01 10.06 -27.81
C LYS A 393 0.10 9.57 -26.37
N SER A 394 1.16 8.88 -26.03
CA SER A 394 1.36 8.30 -24.68
C SER A 394 1.27 9.30 -23.54
N ALA A 395 1.73 10.53 -23.69
CA ALA A 395 1.57 11.60 -22.70
C ALA A 395 0.46 12.62 -23.11
N SER A 396 -0.61 12.16 -23.75
CA SER A 396 -1.76 12.91 -24.25
C SER A 396 -1.41 13.98 -25.31
N ILE A 397 -0.48 14.89 -25.04
CA ILE A 397 -0.03 15.94 -25.99
C ILE A 397 1.35 15.63 -26.59
N ALA A 398 2.09 14.70 -26.03
CA ALA A 398 3.47 14.36 -26.40
C ALA A 398 3.73 12.85 -26.30
N GLY A 399 4.91 12.41 -26.72
CA GLY A 399 5.32 11.02 -26.67
C GLY A 399 4.95 10.22 -27.92
N GLU A 400 5.09 8.91 -27.82
CA GLU A 400 4.85 7.99 -28.91
C GLU A 400 3.35 7.83 -29.22
N VAL A 401 3.02 7.54 -30.47
CA VAL A 401 1.66 7.21 -30.87
C VAL A 401 1.35 5.77 -30.44
N ILE A 402 0.26 5.59 -29.71
CA ILE A 402 -0.21 4.30 -29.23
C ILE A 402 -0.85 3.55 -30.41
N THR A 403 -0.36 2.34 -30.68
CA THR A 403 -0.90 1.44 -31.73
C THR A 403 -1.01 0.02 -31.19
N SER A 404 -1.92 -0.77 -31.74
CA SER A 404 -2.08 -2.18 -31.36
C SER A 404 -1.03 -3.08 -32.06
N PRO A 405 -0.41 -4.05 -31.39
CA PRO A 405 -0.46 -4.25 -29.93
C PRO A 405 0.36 -3.21 -29.16
N THR A 406 -0.07 -2.86 -27.94
CA THR A 406 0.63 -1.91 -27.07
C THR A 406 0.92 -2.54 -25.71
N THR A 407 1.93 -2.03 -25.00
CA THR A 407 2.07 -2.29 -23.56
C THR A 407 1.06 -1.46 -22.77
N GLY A 408 0.72 -1.88 -21.55
CA GLY A 408 -0.26 -1.15 -20.73
C GLY A 408 0.21 0.21 -20.23
N LEU A 409 1.51 0.48 -20.19
CA LEU A 409 2.07 1.72 -19.63
C LEU A 409 1.74 2.95 -20.47
N ASN A 410 1.86 2.91 -21.78
CA ASN A 410 1.57 4.05 -22.66
C ASN A 410 0.10 4.51 -22.56
N PRO A 411 -0.92 3.61 -22.61
CA PRO A 411 -2.30 3.97 -22.31
C PRO A 411 -2.54 4.51 -20.91
N LEU A 412 -1.89 3.94 -19.88
CA LEU A 412 -1.99 4.43 -18.51
C LEU A 412 -1.47 5.87 -18.40
N VAL A 413 -0.29 6.15 -18.94
CA VAL A 413 0.26 7.51 -18.95
C VAL A 413 -0.64 8.47 -19.73
N ASN A 414 -1.20 8.03 -20.88
CA ASN A 414 -2.18 8.83 -21.63
C ASN A 414 -3.40 9.16 -20.78
N LEU A 415 -3.97 8.17 -20.10
CA LEU A 415 -5.17 8.33 -19.28
C LEU A 415 -4.97 9.34 -18.16
N VAL A 416 -3.88 9.20 -17.39
CA VAL A 416 -3.60 10.08 -16.27
C VAL A 416 -3.22 11.49 -16.74
N THR A 417 -2.34 11.61 -17.72
CA THR A 417 -1.95 12.94 -18.25
C THR A 417 -3.12 13.66 -18.91
N GLY A 418 -4.03 12.92 -19.57
CA GLY A 418 -5.29 13.47 -20.09
C GLY A 418 -6.16 14.03 -18.98
N SER A 419 -6.37 13.27 -17.90
CA SER A 419 -7.13 13.70 -16.72
C SER A 419 -6.54 14.96 -16.06
N LEU A 420 -5.21 15.04 -15.96
CA LEU A 420 -4.52 16.23 -15.44
C LEU A 420 -4.67 17.45 -16.34
N LEU A 421 -4.58 17.26 -17.67
CA LEU A 421 -4.71 18.34 -18.65
C LEU A 421 -6.14 18.89 -18.76
N ASP A 422 -7.16 18.06 -18.56
CA ASP A 422 -8.54 18.53 -18.55
C ASP A 422 -8.87 19.38 -17.31
N ARG A 423 -8.06 19.24 -16.22
CA ARG A 423 -8.20 19.99 -14.97
C ARG A 423 -6.96 20.87 -14.70
N LYS A 424 -6.55 21.65 -15.71
CA LYS A 424 -5.30 22.44 -15.73
C LYS A 424 -5.09 23.33 -14.51
N LEU A 425 -6.12 24.02 -14.02
CA LEU A 425 -5.95 24.95 -12.89
C LEU A 425 -5.61 24.19 -11.58
N GLU A 426 -6.28 23.09 -11.31
CA GLU A 426 -5.98 22.25 -10.15
C GLU A 426 -4.59 21.62 -10.26
N THR A 427 -4.25 21.15 -11.46
CA THR A 427 -2.92 20.59 -11.77
C THR A 427 -1.80 21.61 -11.55
N ILE A 428 -1.98 22.84 -12.03
CA ILE A 428 -1.01 23.92 -11.82
C ILE A 428 -0.87 24.24 -10.33
N LYS A 429 -1.96 24.30 -9.58
CA LYS A 429 -1.92 24.55 -8.13
C LYS A 429 -1.18 23.42 -7.40
N ALA A 430 -1.49 22.15 -7.72
CA ALA A 430 -0.81 21.00 -7.13
C ALA A 430 0.70 21.03 -7.42
N PHE A 431 1.09 21.33 -8.64
CA PHE A 431 2.53 21.45 -9.01
C PHE A 431 3.22 22.63 -8.34
N ALA A 432 2.54 23.78 -8.24
CA ALA A 432 3.11 24.95 -7.56
C ALA A 432 3.30 24.73 -6.05
N ALA A 433 2.48 23.87 -5.45
CA ALA A 433 2.60 23.47 -4.04
C ALA A 433 3.67 22.38 -3.82
N GLU A 434 4.18 21.76 -4.88
CA GLU A 434 5.16 20.69 -4.78
C GLU A 434 6.58 21.27 -4.55
N HIS A 435 7.20 20.87 -3.45
CA HIS A 435 8.56 21.26 -3.08
C HIS A 435 9.53 20.09 -3.27
N ALA A 436 9.58 19.52 -4.46
CA ALA A 436 10.38 18.33 -4.74
C ALA A 436 11.89 18.55 -4.50
N THR A 437 12.51 17.59 -3.83
CA THR A 437 13.96 17.56 -3.58
C THR A 437 14.71 16.65 -4.55
N ARG A 438 13.99 15.96 -5.43
CA ARG A 438 14.51 14.90 -6.29
C ARG A 438 15.15 15.40 -7.58
N THR A 439 16.09 14.62 -8.09
CA THR A 439 16.67 14.79 -9.42
C THR A 439 15.75 14.15 -10.46
N SER A 440 15.65 14.78 -11.65
CA SER A 440 14.91 14.20 -12.77
C SER A 440 15.58 12.89 -13.24
N SER A 441 14.83 11.80 -13.34
CA SER A 441 15.22 10.65 -14.13
C SER A 441 14.25 10.45 -15.28
N SER A 442 14.76 9.93 -16.40
CA SER A 442 13.90 9.39 -17.45
C SER A 442 13.53 7.98 -17.03
N GLY A 443 12.25 7.70 -16.78
CA GLY A 443 11.78 6.33 -16.60
C GLY A 443 12.26 5.48 -17.77
N LYS A 444 12.92 4.37 -17.46
CA LYS A 444 13.35 3.38 -18.45
C LYS A 444 12.53 2.11 -18.23
N ILE A 445 12.33 1.32 -19.26
CA ILE A 445 11.87 -0.06 -19.10
C ILE A 445 12.80 -0.73 -18.10
N SER A 446 12.25 -1.18 -16.99
CA SER A 446 13.05 -1.79 -15.93
C SER A 446 13.49 -3.19 -16.35
N ALA A 447 14.76 -3.50 -16.10
CA ALA A 447 15.32 -4.84 -16.30
C ALA A 447 15.37 -5.65 -15.00
N GLY A 448 14.89 -5.11 -13.88
CA GLY A 448 15.03 -5.73 -12.57
C GLY A 448 14.27 -5.01 -11.47
N TYR A 449 14.77 -5.13 -10.24
CA TYR A 449 14.16 -4.54 -9.06
C TYR A 449 15.03 -3.46 -8.44
N LYS A 450 14.35 -2.52 -7.82
CA LYS A 450 14.92 -1.32 -7.22
C LYS A 450 15.42 -1.59 -5.81
N ALA A 451 16.70 -1.27 -5.55
CA ALA A 451 17.25 -1.10 -4.21
C ALA A 451 17.15 0.37 -3.78
N ARG A 452 16.91 0.60 -2.49
CA ARG A 452 16.79 1.94 -1.88
C ARG A 452 17.46 1.96 -0.51
N PRO A 453 17.73 3.14 0.08
CA PRO A 453 18.18 3.25 1.47
C PRO A 453 17.27 2.48 2.42
N LEU A 454 17.86 1.78 3.39
CA LEU A 454 17.13 0.91 4.32
C LEU A 454 16.75 1.59 5.64
N ASN A 455 16.63 2.93 5.65
CA ASN A 455 16.13 3.65 6.82
C ASN A 455 14.77 3.09 7.27
N GLY A 456 14.66 2.70 8.55
CA GLY A 456 13.43 2.14 9.12
C GLY A 456 13.07 0.74 8.61
N ILE A 457 14.00 0.01 8.00
CA ILE A 457 13.75 -1.32 7.41
C ILE A 457 13.17 -2.31 8.42
N TRP A 458 13.48 -2.16 9.71
CA TRP A 458 12.99 -3.01 10.78
C TRP A 458 11.44 -3.08 10.85
N ALA A 459 10.77 -2.03 10.37
CA ALA A 459 9.32 -1.85 10.44
C ALA A 459 8.59 -2.26 9.15
N THR A 460 9.26 -2.93 8.20
CA THR A 460 8.74 -3.13 6.84
C THR A 460 8.54 -4.58 6.43
N ALA A 461 8.52 -5.49 7.42
CA ALA A 461 8.21 -6.89 7.16
C ALA A 461 6.80 -7.07 6.54
N PRO A 462 6.58 -8.14 5.73
CA PRO A 462 7.55 -9.13 5.26
C PRO A 462 8.42 -8.59 4.13
N TYR A 463 9.58 -9.21 3.91
CA TYR A 463 10.63 -8.72 3.01
C TYR A 463 10.58 -9.34 1.61
N LEU A 464 11.43 -8.85 0.72
CA LEU A 464 11.38 -8.90 -0.74
C LEU A 464 10.14 -8.16 -1.28
N HIS A 465 10.15 -7.87 -2.58
CA HIS A 465 9.07 -7.11 -3.23
C HIS A 465 7.70 -7.79 -3.09
N ASN A 466 7.66 -9.11 -3.03
CA ASN A 466 6.45 -9.93 -2.92
C ASN A 466 6.14 -10.40 -1.48
N GLY A 467 6.90 -9.97 -0.46
CA GLY A 467 6.67 -10.34 0.93
C GLY A 467 6.94 -11.81 1.25
N SER A 468 7.77 -12.49 0.46
CA SER A 468 8.00 -13.93 0.59
C SER A 468 9.01 -14.32 1.66
N VAL A 469 9.59 -13.36 2.39
CA VAL A 469 10.53 -13.58 3.49
C VAL A 469 10.01 -12.90 4.76
N PRO A 470 9.70 -13.65 5.82
CA PRO A 470 8.96 -13.12 6.97
C PRO A 470 9.75 -12.18 7.89
N ASN A 471 11.08 -12.28 7.93
CA ASN A 471 11.94 -11.50 8.82
C ASN A 471 13.34 -11.26 8.22
N LEU A 472 14.10 -10.30 8.78
CA LEU A 472 15.44 -9.93 8.28
C LEU A 472 16.46 -11.07 8.42
N TYR A 473 16.39 -11.87 9.48
CA TYR A 473 17.31 -12.98 9.65
C TYR A 473 17.18 -14.01 8.52
N ASP A 474 15.94 -14.38 8.18
CA ASP A 474 15.66 -15.30 7.06
C ASP A 474 16.17 -14.74 5.72
N LEU A 475 16.08 -13.42 5.52
CA LEU A 475 16.60 -12.79 4.31
C LEU A 475 18.13 -12.94 4.16
N LEU A 476 18.85 -13.03 5.26
CA LEU A 476 20.30 -13.24 5.30
C LEU A 476 20.72 -14.73 5.24
N LEU A 477 19.78 -15.65 5.09
CA LEU A 477 20.06 -17.06 4.86
C LEU A 477 20.21 -17.36 3.36
N PRO A 478 20.99 -18.39 3.01
CA PRO A 478 20.90 -18.99 1.68
C PRO A 478 19.45 -19.35 1.35
N GLU A 479 19.01 -19.15 0.10
CA GLU A 479 17.60 -19.41 -0.30
C GLU A 479 17.12 -20.82 0.05
N ALA A 480 18.01 -21.81 0.01
CA ALA A 480 17.71 -23.18 0.37
C ALA A 480 17.34 -23.37 1.86
N GLN A 481 17.80 -22.45 2.74
CA GLN A 481 17.59 -22.47 4.19
C GLN A 481 16.45 -21.55 4.62
N ARG A 482 15.93 -20.68 3.74
CA ARG A 482 14.77 -19.81 4.02
C ARG A 482 13.53 -20.65 4.26
N SER A 483 12.60 -20.10 5.04
CA SER A 483 11.30 -20.70 5.31
C SER A 483 10.55 -21.01 3.99
N LYS A 484 10.10 -22.26 3.81
CA LYS A 484 9.36 -22.67 2.61
C LYS A 484 7.87 -22.41 2.70
N ALA A 485 7.37 -22.18 3.91
CA ALA A 485 6.04 -21.69 4.19
C ALA A 485 6.03 -21.04 5.57
N PHE A 486 5.18 -20.06 5.76
CA PHE A 486 4.96 -19.40 7.04
C PHE A 486 3.52 -18.89 7.14
N THR A 487 3.11 -18.49 8.33
CA THR A 487 1.77 -17.96 8.57
C THR A 487 1.80 -16.45 8.65
N LEU A 488 0.87 -15.79 7.95
CA LEU A 488 0.64 -14.36 8.01
C LEU A 488 -0.77 -14.05 8.54
N GLY A 489 -0.96 -12.81 8.98
CA GLY A 489 -2.23 -12.25 9.43
C GLY A 489 -2.21 -11.78 10.88
N SER A 490 -1.33 -12.30 11.73
CA SER A 490 -1.06 -11.71 13.04
C SER A 490 -0.12 -10.51 12.91
N ARG A 491 -0.30 -9.51 13.78
CA ARG A 491 0.61 -8.37 13.91
C ARG A 491 1.76 -8.63 14.88
N ALA A 492 1.83 -9.84 15.46
CA ALA A 492 2.86 -10.21 16.42
C ALA A 492 4.25 -10.03 15.81
N PHE A 493 5.06 -9.17 16.44
CA PHE A 493 6.38 -8.79 16.00
C PHE A 493 7.46 -9.53 16.79
N ASP A 494 8.41 -10.13 16.06
CA ASP A 494 9.64 -10.72 16.61
C ASP A 494 10.79 -9.71 16.53
N PRO A 495 11.15 -9.06 17.65
CA PRO A 495 12.24 -8.08 17.67
C PRO A 495 13.64 -8.69 17.56
N VAL A 496 13.77 -10.01 17.67
CA VAL A 496 15.06 -10.71 17.55
C VAL A 496 15.39 -10.96 16.08
N ARG A 497 14.47 -11.62 15.36
CA ARG A 497 14.63 -11.87 13.91
C ARG A 497 14.27 -10.67 13.06
N VAL A 498 13.59 -9.71 13.63
CA VAL A 498 13.07 -8.46 13.02
C VAL A 498 12.10 -8.75 11.89
N GLY A 499 10.84 -8.95 12.27
CA GLY A 499 9.75 -9.25 11.35
C GLY A 499 8.57 -9.87 12.07
N PHE A 500 7.69 -10.55 11.33
CA PHE A 500 6.56 -11.22 11.95
C PHE A 500 6.99 -12.51 12.64
N ALA A 501 6.41 -12.76 13.81
CA ALA A 501 6.62 -14.00 14.54
C ALA A 501 6.11 -15.19 13.73
N LEU A 502 6.94 -16.22 13.58
CA LEU A 502 6.59 -17.43 12.82
C LEU A 502 5.59 -18.33 13.57
N ASP A 503 5.75 -18.39 14.90
CA ASP A 503 4.89 -19.17 15.81
C ASP A 503 3.70 -18.31 16.26
N GLN A 504 2.82 -18.00 15.32
CA GLN A 504 1.67 -17.14 15.60
C GLN A 504 0.54 -17.94 16.26
N PRO A 505 -0.10 -17.40 17.32
CA PRO A 505 -1.27 -18.04 17.89
C PRO A 505 -2.41 -18.06 16.88
N THR A 506 -2.95 -19.22 16.58
CA THR A 506 -4.05 -19.43 15.63
C THR A 506 -5.43 -19.12 16.20
N THR A 507 -5.52 -18.64 17.43
CA THR A 507 -6.75 -18.60 18.23
C THR A 507 -7.21 -17.20 18.67
N ALA A 508 -6.56 -16.11 18.21
CA ALA A 508 -7.04 -14.77 18.52
C ALA A 508 -8.39 -14.49 17.82
N PRO A 509 -9.39 -13.91 18.49
CA PRO A 509 -10.67 -13.57 17.87
C PRO A 509 -10.47 -12.70 16.62
N GLY A 510 -11.17 -13.05 15.53
CA GLY A 510 -11.07 -12.33 14.24
C GLY A 510 -9.80 -12.64 13.44
N TYR A 511 -8.93 -13.52 13.93
CA TYR A 511 -7.75 -13.94 13.21
C TYR A 511 -8.05 -15.09 12.24
N LEU A 512 -7.84 -14.85 10.96
CA LEU A 512 -7.85 -15.87 9.93
C LEU A 512 -6.42 -16.08 9.44
N PRO A 513 -5.73 -17.14 9.88
CA PRO A 513 -4.36 -17.40 9.47
C PRO A 513 -4.30 -17.67 7.97
N PHE A 514 -3.35 -17.02 7.29
CA PHE A 514 -3.03 -17.27 5.89
C PHE A 514 -1.70 -18.00 5.81
N ARG A 515 -1.71 -19.20 5.23
CA ARG A 515 -0.48 -19.94 4.94
C ARG A 515 0.14 -19.40 3.66
N PHE A 516 1.25 -18.72 3.79
CA PHE A 516 2.08 -18.29 2.67
C PHE A 516 2.92 -19.48 2.19
N ASP A 517 2.78 -19.85 0.92
CA ASP A 517 3.52 -20.92 0.27
C ASP A 517 4.43 -20.35 -0.82
N VAL A 518 5.74 -20.41 -0.61
CA VAL A 518 6.74 -19.85 -1.52
C VAL A 518 6.96 -20.68 -2.80
N SER A 519 6.30 -21.82 -2.94
CA SER A 519 6.39 -22.63 -4.16
C SER A 519 5.47 -22.13 -5.28
N GLN A 520 4.49 -21.28 -4.94
CA GLN A 520 3.54 -20.74 -5.90
C GLN A 520 4.16 -19.61 -6.72
N LYS A 521 3.74 -19.47 -7.99
CA LYS A 521 4.14 -18.35 -8.86
C LYS A 521 3.77 -17.01 -8.22
N GLY A 522 4.67 -16.03 -8.25
CA GLY A 522 4.49 -14.74 -7.59
C GLY A 522 4.84 -14.75 -6.08
N ASN A 523 5.16 -15.91 -5.52
CA ASN A 523 5.49 -16.09 -4.10
C ASN A 523 6.93 -16.55 -3.86
N TRP A 524 7.75 -16.69 -4.88
CA TRP A 524 9.10 -17.25 -4.70
C TRP A 524 9.95 -16.37 -3.79
N ASN A 525 10.67 -17.01 -2.86
CA ASN A 525 11.62 -16.37 -1.97
C ASN A 525 13.07 -16.60 -2.38
N THR A 526 13.29 -16.86 -3.68
CA THR A 526 14.60 -17.08 -4.30
C THR A 526 15.38 -15.80 -4.45
N GLY A 527 16.65 -15.92 -4.78
CA GLY A 527 17.54 -14.81 -5.09
C GLY A 527 17.85 -13.87 -3.94
N HIS A 528 18.36 -12.68 -4.24
CA HIS A 528 18.86 -11.71 -3.27
C HIS A 528 19.84 -12.37 -2.26
N GLU A 529 20.75 -13.19 -2.79
CA GLU A 529 21.69 -13.96 -1.98
C GLU A 529 23.00 -13.18 -1.73
N TYR A 530 22.89 -11.96 -1.23
CA TYR A 530 24.06 -11.15 -0.81
C TYR A 530 24.50 -11.52 0.60
N ILE A 531 24.88 -12.81 0.74
CA ILE A 531 25.22 -13.47 2.01
C ILE A 531 26.73 -13.72 2.14
N THR A 532 27.53 -13.06 1.30
CA THR A 532 28.98 -13.16 1.26
C THR A 532 29.61 -11.79 1.33
N ARG A 533 30.83 -11.73 1.82
CA ARG A 533 31.70 -10.57 1.67
C ARG A 533 32.13 -10.41 0.21
N ARG A 534 32.72 -9.25 -0.11
CA ARG A 534 33.26 -8.99 -1.47
C ARG A 534 34.33 -10.00 -1.90
N ASP A 535 35.05 -10.59 -0.97
CA ASP A 535 36.03 -11.64 -1.25
C ASP A 535 35.44 -13.03 -1.50
N GLY A 536 34.08 -13.14 -1.47
CA GLY A 536 33.34 -14.38 -1.67
C GLY A 536 33.17 -15.23 -0.41
N THR A 537 33.70 -14.79 0.75
CA THR A 537 33.58 -15.56 2.02
C THR A 537 32.14 -15.46 2.54
N PRO A 538 31.42 -16.58 2.74
CA PRO A 538 30.09 -16.58 3.31
C PRO A 538 30.04 -16.00 4.72
N PHE A 539 28.94 -15.27 5.04
CA PHE A 539 28.71 -14.82 6.42
C PHE A 539 28.47 -15.99 7.35
N THR A 540 29.15 -15.95 8.48
CA THR A 540 28.87 -16.84 9.61
C THR A 540 27.52 -16.51 10.24
N GLU A 541 26.98 -17.40 11.06
CA GLU A 541 25.77 -17.13 11.81
C GLU A 541 25.89 -15.87 12.70
N ALA A 542 27.03 -15.74 13.40
CA ALA A 542 27.30 -14.58 14.25
C ALA A 542 27.25 -13.25 13.45
N GLU A 543 27.77 -13.24 12.24
CA GLU A 543 27.81 -12.08 11.36
C GLU A 543 26.42 -11.73 10.82
N ARG A 544 25.59 -12.72 10.54
CA ARG A 544 24.16 -12.47 10.20
C ARG A 544 23.44 -11.76 11.36
N TRP A 545 23.67 -12.18 12.60
CA TRP A 545 23.11 -11.49 13.77
C TRP A 545 23.67 -10.08 13.96
N GLN A 546 24.96 -9.83 13.65
CA GLN A 546 25.54 -8.49 13.65
C GLN A 546 24.89 -7.59 12.61
N LEU A 547 24.60 -8.11 11.40
CA LEU A 547 23.88 -7.38 10.35
C LEU A 547 22.43 -7.05 10.78
N VAL A 548 21.72 -7.99 11.40
CA VAL A 548 20.37 -7.74 11.92
C VAL A 548 20.38 -6.62 12.95
N GLU A 549 21.33 -6.65 13.91
CA GLU A 549 21.45 -5.60 14.93
C GLU A 549 21.80 -4.23 14.32
N TYR A 550 22.65 -4.20 13.30
CA TYR A 550 22.96 -2.96 12.58
C TYR A 550 21.71 -2.43 11.84
N MET A 551 20.95 -3.28 11.16
CA MET A 551 19.75 -2.84 10.43
C MET A 551 18.65 -2.29 11.34
N LYS A 552 18.60 -2.64 12.62
CA LYS A 552 17.73 -1.98 13.61
C LYS A 552 18.11 -0.50 13.82
N THR A 553 19.36 -0.12 13.58
CA THR A 553 19.84 1.26 13.75
C THR A 553 19.53 2.17 12.57
N LEU A 554 19.17 1.62 11.40
CA LEU A 554 18.82 2.33 10.18
C LEU A 554 17.37 2.84 10.26
#